data_266cad83f8fa229aac93147b844f4387
#
_entry.id   266cad83f8fa229aac93147b844f4387
#
_cell.length_a   1.000
_cell.length_b   1.000
_cell.length_c   1.000
_cell.angle_alpha   90.00
_cell.angle_beta   90.00
_cell.angle_gamma   90.00
#
_symmetry.space_group_name_H-M   'P 1'
#
loop_
_entity.id
_entity.type
_entity.pdbx_description
1 polymer ?
#
loop_
_entity_poly.entity_id
_entity_poly.type
_entity_poly.pdbx_seq_one_letter_code
_entity_poly.pdbx_strand_id
1 'polypeptide(L)'
;MMQYVDDDEFLEIAVSQFCSKYSQAELQDAIDGFEWRDTTEASLAKRREISEQYRQWAREGAAIDTAEVMATEVYKWGFGKNNCPNSLKSNWPLFCRVNQCWNEGSDRKQMVELLSELLCLKGIGIATASKWICFIDGDRYAIYDSRVSAALMSIKVNNKRVFPTVGRRQFGAKKYPAPTFRTPAQMASDYLFFTDFASVVAKRYDLGIPARVEMGLFMLGNIEDNLV
;
A
#
# COMPACT_ATOMS: atom_id res chain seq x y z
N MET A 1 -22.79 4.93 0.91
CA MET A 1 -22.17 3.60 0.95
C MET A 1 -22.27 3.06 -0.46
N MET A 2 -21.16 2.93 -1.20
CA MET A 2 -21.17 2.16 -2.43
C MET A 2 -21.33 0.70 -2.02
N GLN A 3 -22.49 0.09 -2.26
CA GLN A 3 -22.60 -1.35 -2.35
C GLN A 3 -21.86 -1.71 -3.64
N TYR A 4 -20.71 -2.36 -3.51
CA TYR A 4 -20.04 -3.01 -4.62
C TYR A 4 -20.96 -4.15 -5.07
N VAL A 5 -21.70 -3.90 -6.10
CA VAL A 5 -22.49 -4.94 -6.78
C VAL A 5 -21.44 -5.80 -7.50
N ASP A 6 -21.23 -7.00 -7.02
CA ASP A 6 -20.24 -7.97 -7.48
C ASP A 6 -18.81 -7.41 -7.46
N ASP A 7 -18.11 -7.60 -6.34
CA ASP A 7 -16.74 -7.10 -6.13
C ASP A 7 -15.78 -7.58 -7.23
N ASP A 8 -16.00 -8.77 -7.79
CA ASP A 8 -15.16 -9.36 -8.83
C ASP A 8 -15.36 -8.66 -10.19
N GLU A 9 -16.60 -8.36 -10.59
CA GLU A 9 -16.87 -7.63 -11.84
C GLU A 9 -16.28 -6.21 -11.78
N PHE A 10 -16.45 -5.53 -10.64
CA PHE A 10 -15.91 -4.19 -10.45
C PHE A 10 -14.38 -4.19 -10.51
N LEU A 11 -13.73 -5.19 -9.93
CA LEU A 11 -12.30 -5.38 -9.98
C LEU A 11 -11.81 -5.62 -11.41
N GLU A 12 -12.47 -6.48 -12.17
CA GLU A 12 -12.11 -6.77 -13.57
C GLU A 12 -12.26 -5.54 -14.46
N ILE A 13 -13.28 -4.71 -14.27
CA ILE A 13 -13.43 -3.44 -14.98
C ILE A 13 -12.27 -2.49 -14.64
N ALA A 14 -11.92 -2.35 -13.37
CA ALA A 14 -10.81 -1.50 -12.94
C ALA A 14 -9.46 -1.96 -13.54
N VAL A 15 -9.20 -3.27 -13.54
CA VAL A 15 -8.01 -3.87 -14.15
C VAL A 15 -8.00 -3.66 -15.67
N SER A 16 -9.12 -3.84 -16.34
CA SER A 16 -9.24 -3.62 -17.79
C SER A 16 -8.98 -2.16 -18.17
N GLN A 17 -9.49 -1.22 -17.40
CA GLN A 17 -9.21 0.22 -17.55
C GLN A 17 -7.71 0.53 -17.37
N PHE A 18 -7.09 -0.09 -16.38
CA PHE A 18 -5.67 0.05 -16.15
C PHE A 18 -4.85 -0.49 -17.34
N CYS A 19 -5.15 -1.70 -17.79
CA CYS A 19 -4.47 -2.32 -18.94
C CYS A 19 -4.68 -1.58 -20.27
N SER A 20 -5.79 -0.85 -20.39
CA SER A 20 -6.03 0.03 -21.53
C SER A 20 -5.18 1.31 -21.47
N LYS A 21 -4.80 1.74 -20.28
CA LYS A 21 -3.98 2.95 -20.07
C LYS A 21 -2.50 2.64 -20.08
N TYR A 22 -2.09 1.58 -19.42
CA TYR A 22 -0.68 1.19 -19.27
C TYR A 22 -0.47 -0.21 -19.85
N SER A 23 0.36 -0.31 -20.88
CA SER A 23 0.78 -1.60 -21.41
C SER A 23 1.70 -2.34 -20.45
N GLN A 24 1.84 -3.65 -20.65
CA GLN A 24 2.80 -4.44 -19.89
C GLN A 24 4.24 -3.90 -20.06
N ALA A 25 4.63 -3.49 -21.27
CA ALA A 25 5.96 -2.94 -21.54
C ALA A 25 6.20 -1.63 -20.77
N GLU A 26 5.24 -0.68 -20.79
CA GLU A 26 5.37 0.57 -20.05
C GLU A 26 5.48 0.35 -18.55
N LEU A 27 4.72 -0.59 -17.99
CA LEU A 27 4.81 -0.93 -16.58
C LEU A 27 6.13 -1.61 -16.25
N GLN A 28 6.63 -2.50 -17.13
CA GLN A 28 7.93 -3.15 -16.97
C GLN A 28 9.07 -2.14 -17.02
N ASP A 29 9.06 -1.23 -17.99
CA ASP A 29 10.07 -0.16 -18.12
C ASP A 29 10.08 0.73 -16.84
N ALA A 30 8.89 1.02 -16.29
CA ALA A 30 8.78 1.75 -15.05
C ALA A 30 9.33 0.97 -13.85
N ILE A 31 9.12 -0.36 -13.80
CA ILE A 31 9.69 -1.24 -12.77
C ILE A 31 11.23 -1.27 -12.88
N ASP A 32 11.74 -1.46 -14.08
CA ASP A 32 13.19 -1.54 -14.33
C ASP A 32 13.91 -0.21 -14.00
N GLY A 33 13.20 0.90 -14.20
CA GLY A 33 13.64 2.24 -13.82
C GLY A 33 13.37 2.61 -12.36
N PHE A 34 12.89 1.69 -11.51
CA PHE A 34 12.56 2.01 -10.14
C PHE A 34 13.80 2.38 -9.31
N GLU A 35 13.81 3.61 -8.85
CA GLU A 35 14.85 4.17 -7.99
C GLU A 35 14.22 4.78 -6.72
N TRP A 36 14.19 4.01 -5.66
CA TRP A 36 13.85 4.50 -4.33
C TRP A 36 14.91 4.07 -3.34
N ARG A 37 15.97 4.87 -3.21
CA ARG A 37 17.16 4.62 -2.38
C ARG A 37 17.99 3.42 -2.83
N ASP A 38 17.44 2.54 -3.70
CA ASP A 38 18.07 1.32 -4.14
C ASP A 38 17.42 0.81 -5.45
N THR A 39 18.04 -0.18 -6.10
CA THR A 39 17.46 -0.84 -7.27
C THR A 39 16.20 -1.64 -6.91
N THR A 40 15.39 -2.01 -7.92
CA THR A 40 14.19 -2.84 -7.74
C THR A 40 14.50 -4.13 -6.98
N GLU A 41 15.52 -4.87 -7.40
CA GLU A 41 15.86 -6.16 -6.78
C GLU A 41 16.38 -6.00 -5.34
N ALA A 42 17.23 -5.00 -5.07
CA ALA A 42 17.69 -4.71 -3.73
C ALA A 42 16.55 -4.27 -2.80
N SER A 43 15.59 -3.48 -3.32
CA SER A 43 14.40 -3.09 -2.58
C SER A 43 13.50 -4.29 -2.26
N LEU A 44 13.30 -5.21 -3.22
CA LEU A 44 12.55 -6.45 -2.99
C LEU A 44 13.26 -7.38 -2.00
N ALA A 45 14.58 -7.53 -2.11
CA ALA A 45 15.36 -8.33 -1.17
C ALA A 45 15.23 -7.79 0.26
N LYS A 46 15.32 -6.47 0.43
CA LYS A 46 15.15 -5.83 1.74
C LYS A 46 13.74 -6.00 2.30
N ARG A 47 12.71 -5.88 1.44
CA ARG A 47 11.33 -6.16 1.85
C ARG A 47 11.16 -7.60 2.32
N ARG A 48 11.72 -8.59 1.62
CA ARG A 48 11.68 -10.01 2.01
C ARG A 48 12.37 -10.23 3.37
N GLU A 49 13.57 -9.69 3.56
CA GLU A 49 14.31 -9.79 4.82
C GLU A 49 13.45 -9.29 6.01
N ILE A 50 12.86 -8.11 5.88
CA ILE A 50 12.00 -7.56 6.93
C ILE A 50 10.73 -8.40 7.09
N SER A 51 10.13 -8.88 5.98
CA SER A 51 8.93 -9.73 6.02
C SER A 51 9.19 -11.04 6.76
N GLU A 52 10.37 -11.65 6.60
CA GLU A 52 10.73 -12.86 7.34
C GLU A 52 10.77 -12.60 8.84
N GLN A 53 11.41 -11.49 9.28
CA GLN A 53 11.45 -11.08 10.69
C GLN A 53 10.04 -10.80 11.23
N TYR A 54 9.19 -10.12 10.45
CA TYR A 54 7.79 -9.86 10.81
C TYR A 54 6.97 -11.14 10.97
N ARG A 55 7.08 -12.07 10.02
CA ARG A 55 6.38 -13.36 10.07
C ARG A 55 6.83 -14.19 11.28
N GLN A 56 8.12 -14.20 11.58
CA GLN A 56 8.63 -14.87 12.76
C GLN A 56 8.06 -14.24 14.03
N TRP A 57 8.16 -12.93 14.16
CA TRP A 57 7.60 -12.19 15.28
C TRP A 57 6.09 -12.42 15.47
N ALA A 58 5.31 -12.40 14.39
CA ALA A 58 3.88 -12.67 14.42
C ALA A 58 3.56 -14.11 14.87
N ARG A 59 4.32 -15.11 14.39
CA ARG A 59 4.18 -16.51 14.80
C ARG A 59 4.52 -16.73 16.28
N GLU A 60 5.43 -15.97 16.82
CA GLU A 60 5.84 -15.98 18.23
C GLU A 60 4.86 -15.22 19.14
N GLY A 61 3.72 -14.78 18.62
CA GLY A 61 2.67 -14.10 19.37
C GLY A 61 2.74 -12.57 19.34
N ALA A 62 3.53 -11.99 18.45
CA ALA A 62 3.67 -10.53 18.25
C ALA A 62 3.88 -9.78 19.57
N ALA A 63 4.93 -10.15 20.30
CA ALA A 63 5.23 -9.60 21.60
C ALA A 63 5.32 -8.06 21.58
N ILE A 64 4.68 -7.41 22.55
CA ILE A 64 4.55 -5.94 22.63
C ILE A 64 5.91 -5.26 22.86
N ASP A 65 6.78 -5.88 23.60
CA ASP A 65 8.12 -5.36 23.93
C ASP A 65 9.02 -5.20 22.71
N THR A 66 8.77 -5.97 21.65
CA THR A 66 9.53 -5.91 20.38
C THR A 66 8.77 -5.14 19.28
N ALA A 67 7.53 -4.76 19.51
CA ALA A 67 6.69 -4.05 18.53
C ALA A 67 7.29 -2.72 18.05
N GLU A 68 7.94 -1.97 18.96
CA GLU A 68 8.60 -0.69 18.59
C GLU A 68 9.76 -0.91 17.63
N VAL A 69 10.55 -1.97 17.83
CA VAL A 69 11.67 -2.32 16.95
C VAL A 69 11.13 -2.64 15.55
N MET A 70 10.13 -3.53 15.47
CA MET A 70 9.53 -3.93 14.21
C MET A 70 8.93 -2.73 13.45
N ALA A 71 8.13 -1.91 14.12
CA ALA A 71 7.52 -0.74 13.50
C ALA A 71 8.56 0.29 13.05
N THR A 72 9.64 0.48 13.83
CA THR A 72 10.68 1.48 13.55
C THR A 72 11.53 1.09 12.35
N GLU A 73 11.85 -0.18 12.16
CA GLU A 73 12.62 -0.66 11.00
C GLU A 73 11.92 -0.29 9.67
N VAL A 74 10.63 -0.59 9.56
CA VAL A 74 9.83 -0.20 8.37
C VAL A 74 9.70 1.31 8.25
N TYR A 75 9.50 2.01 9.36
CA TYR A 75 9.35 3.46 9.36
C TYR A 75 10.64 4.16 8.91
N LYS A 76 11.80 3.66 9.36
CA LYS A 76 13.13 4.10 8.92
C LYS A 76 13.34 3.86 7.44
N TRP A 77 13.00 2.67 6.95
CA TRP A 77 13.06 2.35 5.53
C TRP A 77 12.16 3.28 4.70
N GLY A 78 10.90 3.46 5.09
CA GLY A 78 9.91 4.20 4.31
C GLY A 78 10.05 5.73 4.36
N PHE A 79 10.50 6.28 5.50
CA PHE A 79 10.50 7.73 5.75
C PHE A 79 11.87 8.30 6.13
N GLY A 80 12.90 7.47 6.33
CA GLY A 80 14.22 7.90 6.81
C GLY A 80 14.20 8.44 8.24
N LYS A 81 13.20 8.07 9.05
CA LYS A 81 13.01 8.55 10.42
C LYS A 81 13.16 7.41 11.42
N ASN A 82 13.86 7.66 12.50
CA ASN A 82 14.14 6.66 13.53
C ASN A 82 13.05 6.53 14.62
N ASN A 83 11.96 7.29 14.52
CA ASN A 83 10.90 7.28 15.53
C ASN A 83 9.53 7.19 14.88
N CYS A 84 8.75 6.21 15.26
CA CYS A 84 7.33 6.11 14.93
C CYS A 84 6.50 7.25 15.55
N PRO A 85 5.30 7.54 15.01
CA PRO A 85 4.38 8.50 15.62
C PRO A 85 4.08 8.15 17.08
N ASN A 86 4.04 9.17 17.95
CA ASN A 86 3.77 8.95 19.38
C ASN A 86 2.41 8.27 19.65
N SER A 87 1.43 8.50 18.77
CA SER A 87 0.13 7.82 18.86
C SER A 87 0.24 6.30 18.75
N LEU A 88 1.19 5.80 17.94
CA LEU A 88 1.44 4.36 17.83
C LEU A 88 2.10 3.82 19.11
N LYS A 89 3.04 4.57 19.69
CA LYS A 89 3.74 4.17 20.92
C LYS A 89 2.79 3.88 22.07
N SER A 90 1.66 4.58 22.13
CA SER A 90 0.60 4.35 23.13
C SER A 90 -0.38 3.25 22.74
N ASN A 91 -0.20 2.62 21.57
CA ASN A 91 -1.15 1.67 20.98
C ASN A 91 -0.47 0.41 20.40
N TRP A 92 0.64 -0.03 21.00
CA TRP A 92 1.32 -1.27 20.59
C TRP A 92 0.41 -2.50 20.56
N PRO A 93 -0.55 -2.69 21.49
CA PRO A 93 -1.47 -3.83 21.40
C PRO A 93 -2.30 -3.84 20.10
N LEU A 94 -2.72 -2.67 19.59
CA LEU A 94 -3.42 -2.58 18.32
C LEU A 94 -2.48 -2.94 17.16
N PHE A 95 -1.26 -2.42 17.17
CA PHE A 95 -0.26 -2.74 16.15
C PHE A 95 0.03 -4.24 16.08
N CYS A 96 0.18 -4.91 17.23
CA CYS A 96 0.37 -6.36 17.31
C CYS A 96 -0.84 -7.12 16.74
N ARG A 97 -2.08 -6.75 17.10
CA ARG A 97 -3.29 -7.36 16.55
C ARG A 97 -3.40 -7.21 15.03
N VAL A 98 -3.06 -6.03 14.49
CA VAL A 98 -3.02 -5.82 13.04
C VAL A 98 -2.02 -6.79 12.40
N ASN A 99 -0.81 -6.87 12.93
CA ASN A 99 0.23 -7.76 12.37
C ASN A 99 -0.18 -9.23 12.41
N GLN A 100 -0.74 -9.71 13.50
CA GLN A 100 -1.24 -11.08 13.59
C GLN A 100 -2.34 -11.36 12.57
N CYS A 101 -3.38 -10.51 12.54
CA CYS A 101 -4.52 -10.65 11.64
C CYS A 101 -4.09 -10.72 10.16
N TRP A 102 -3.15 -9.86 9.74
CA TRP A 102 -2.68 -9.83 8.36
C TRP A 102 -1.72 -10.97 8.03
N ASN A 103 -0.91 -11.41 8.99
CA ASN A 103 -0.04 -12.57 8.81
C ASN A 103 -0.84 -13.88 8.67
N GLU A 104 -1.91 -14.04 9.44
CA GLU A 104 -2.77 -15.21 9.42
C GLU A 104 -3.69 -15.27 8.19
N GLY A 105 -3.87 -14.13 7.49
CA GLY A 105 -4.82 -14.02 6.39
C GLY A 105 -6.26 -14.14 6.88
N SER A 106 -6.55 -13.48 7.99
CA SER A 106 -7.85 -13.48 8.65
C SER A 106 -8.98 -12.99 7.73
N ASP A 107 -10.22 -13.11 8.20
CA ASP A 107 -11.41 -12.61 7.51
C ASP A 107 -11.26 -11.13 7.10
N ARG A 108 -11.65 -10.80 5.88
CA ARG A 108 -11.57 -9.46 5.28
C ARG A 108 -12.22 -8.38 6.16
N LYS A 109 -13.34 -8.70 6.80
CA LYS A 109 -14.03 -7.77 7.70
C LYS A 109 -13.15 -7.41 8.89
N GLN A 110 -12.52 -8.40 9.52
CA GLN A 110 -11.60 -8.18 10.64
C GLN A 110 -10.38 -7.35 10.21
N MET A 111 -9.83 -7.62 9.02
CA MET A 111 -8.73 -6.84 8.46
C MET A 111 -9.12 -5.36 8.28
N VAL A 112 -10.32 -5.08 7.75
CA VAL A 112 -10.84 -3.71 7.61
C VAL A 112 -11.03 -3.04 8.96
N GLU A 113 -11.61 -3.72 9.93
CA GLU A 113 -11.85 -3.19 11.27
C GLU A 113 -10.53 -2.77 11.95
N LEU A 114 -9.56 -3.66 12.01
CA LEU A 114 -8.26 -3.40 12.64
C LEU A 114 -7.46 -2.31 11.92
N LEU A 115 -7.46 -2.33 10.58
CA LEU A 115 -6.80 -1.26 9.83
C LEU A 115 -7.49 0.08 10.03
N SER A 116 -8.83 0.10 10.11
CA SER A 116 -9.61 1.31 10.41
C SER A 116 -9.24 1.88 11.77
N GLU A 117 -9.12 1.05 12.82
CA GLU A 117 -8.66 1.47 14.14
C GLU A 117 -7.25 2.08 14.08
N LEU A 118 -6.33 1.46 13.34
CA LEU A 118 -4.97 1.96 13.16
C LEU A 118 -4.95 3.32 12.45
N LEU A 119 -5.79 3.50 11.43
CA LEU A 119 -5.92 4.76 10.67
C LEU A 119 -6.57 5.89 11.47
N CYS A 120 -7.27 5.60 12.59
CA CYS A 120 -7.77 6.62 13.52
C CYS A 120 -6.64 7.25 14.35
N LEU A 121 -5.46 6.64 14.42
CA LEU A 121 -4.37 7.17 15.22
C LEU A 121 -3.75 8.41 14.56
N LYS A 122 -3.55 9.47 15.35
CA LYS A 122 -3.00 10.74 14.85
C LYS A 122 -1.63 10.55 14.19
N GLY A 123 -1.50 10.96 12.95
CA GLY A 123 -0.25 10.89 12.17
C GLY A 123 -0.03 9.56 11.46
N ILE A 124 -0.97 8.62 11.56
CA ILE A 124 -0.97 7.37 10.80
C ILE A 124 -1.99 7.48 9.68
N GLY A 125 -1.50 7.59 8.45
CA GLY A 125 -2.32 7.50 7.25
C GLY A 125 -2.06 6.20 6.51
N ILE A 126 -2.83 5.95 5.44
CA ILE A 126 -2.70 4.71 4.65
C ILE A 126 -1.30 4.53 4.08
N ALA A 127 -0.61 5.59 3.68
CA ALA A 127 0.78 5.53 3.20
C ALA A 127 1.77 5.00 4.25
N THR A 128 1.45 5.16 5.54
CA THR A 128 2.25 4.60 6.64
C THR A 128 1.81 3.17 6.95
N ALA A 129 0.51 2.96 7.12
CA ALA A 129 -0.05 1.65 7.47
C ALA A 129 0.24 0.61 6.38
N SER A 130 0.07 0.95 5.09
CA SER A 130 0.36 0.05 3.98
C SER A 130 1.82 -0.39 3.90
N LYS A 131 2.78 0.42 4.38
CA LYS A 131 4.17 -0.01 4.49
C LYS A 131 4.32 -1.13 5.52
N TRP A 132 3.78 -0.96 6.73
CA TRP A 132 3.83 -2.03 7.73
C TRP A 132 3.18 -3.31 7.21
N ILE A 133 1.99 -3.20 6.60
CA ILE A 133 1.28 -4.36 6.05
C ILE A 133 2.07 -5.03 4.91
N CYS A 134 2.65 -4.27 4.00
CA CYS A 134 3.49 -4.81 2.92
C CYS A 134 4.68 -5.62 3.48
N PHE A 135 5.23 -5.21 4.62
CA PHE A 135 6.32 -5.94 5.28
C PHE A 135 5.86 -7.16 6.08
N ILE A 136 4.57 -7.30 6.39
CA ILE A 136 4.03 -8.55 6.94
C ILE A 136 4.12 -9.67 5.90
N ASP A 137 3.74 -9.36 4.65
CA ASP A 137 3.85 -10.28 3.53
C ASP A 137 4.02 -9.53 2.21
N GLY A 138 5.28 -9.32 1.82
CA GLY A 138 5.63 -8.57 0.61
C GLY A 138 5.23 -9.25 -0.70
N ASP A 139 4.87 -10.54 -0.67
CA ASP A 139 4.38 -11.27 -1.84
C ASP A 139 2.85 -11.15 -2.01
N ARG A 140 2.14 -10.69 -0.97
CA ARG A 140 0.67 -10.56 -0.98
C ARG A 140 0.20 -9.11 -0.97
N TYR A 141 0.96 -8.22 -0.33
CA TYR A 141 0.55 -6.85 -0.10
C TYR A 141 1.50 -5.85 -0.75
N ALA A 142 0.97 -4.71 -1.11
CA ALA A 142 1.69 -3.63 -1.77
C ALA A 142 1.51 -2.30 -1.03
N ILE A 143 2.43 -1.37 -1.23
CA ILE A 143 2.36 -0.05 -0.61
C ILE A 143 1.40 0.83 -1.39
N TYR A 144 0.53 1.57 -0.67
CA TYR A 144 -0.38 2.54 -1.23
C TYR A 144 -0.05 3.94 -0.72
N ASP A 145 0.68 4.70 -1.52
CA ASP A 145 1.12 6.04 -1.17
C ASP A 145 0.65 7.11 -2.18
N SER A 146 1.15 8.33 -2.02
CA SER A 146 0.75 9.46 -2.88
C SER A 146 1.13 9.28 -4.34
N ARG A 147 2.24 8.61 -4.66
CA ARG A 147 2.68 8.37 -6.05
C ARG A 147 1.86 7.27 -6.70
N VAL A 148 1.70 6.15 -6.00
CA VAL A 148 0.83 5.05 -6.44
C VAL A 148 -0.59 5.56 -6.68
N SER A 149 -1.14 6.34 -5.75
CA SER A 149 -2.48 6.90 -5.91
C SER A 149 -2.59 7.92 -7.06
N ALA A 150 -1.51 8.66 -7.36
CA ALA A 150 -1.47 9.58 -8.51
C ALA A 150 -1.53 8.82 -9.85
N ALA A 151 -0.74 7.75 -10.02
CA ALA A 151 -0.79 6.90 -11.21
C ALA A 151 -2.19 6.30 -11.44
N LEU A 152 -2.91 5.98 -10.37
CA LEU A 152 -4.23 5.35 -10.43
C LEU A 152 -5.42 6.33 -10.49
N MET A 153 -5.17 7.65 -10.37
CA MET A 153 -6.27 8.63 -10.25
C MET A 153 -7.18 8.71 -11.48
N SER A 154 -6.70 8.30 -12.65
CA SER A 154 -7.45 8.29 -13.91
C SER A 154 -8.31 7.04 -14.09
N ILE A 155 -8.09 5.99 -13.28
CA ILE A 155 -8.87 4.75 -13.35
C ILE A 155 -10.28 5.03 -12.79
N LYS A 156 -11.29 4.88 -13.65
CA LYS A 156 -12.68 5.18 -13.32
C LYS A 156 -13.57 4.02 -13.71
N VAL A 157 -14.48 3.65 -12.85
CA VAL A 157 -15.59 2.75 -13.16
C VAL A 157 -16.90 3.54 -13.04
N ASN A 158 -17.73 3.49 -14.07
CA ASN A 158 -18.96 4.27 -14.14
C ASN A 158 -18.73 5.79 -13.87
N ASN A 159 -17.70 6.36 -14.47
CA ASN A 159 -17.23 7.75 -14.30
C ASN A 159 -16.85 8.16 -12.87
N LYS A 160 -16.70 7.20 -11.95
CA LYS A 160 -16.24 7.46 -10.57
C LYS A 160 -14.84 6.94 -10.40
N ARG A 161 -13.98 7.72 -9.74
CA ARG A 161 -12.63 7.26 -9.37
C ARG A 161 -12.72 6.05 -8.47
N VAL A 162 -11.96 5.02 -8.81
CA VAL A 162 -11.88 3.76 -8.05
C VAL A 162 -10.94 3.95 -6.87
N PHE A 163 -9.79 4.54 -7.11
CA PHE A 163 -8.73 4.69 -6.13
C PHE A 163 -8.70 6.09 -5.52
N PRO A 164 -8.74 6.21 -4.17
CA PRO A 164 -8.66 7.51 -3.51
C PRO A 164 -7.26 8.09 -3.66
N THR A 165 -7.16 9.40 -3.88
CA THR A 165 -5.87 10.09 -3.86
C THR A 165 -5.39 10.27 -2.42
N VAL A 166 -4.12 9.96 -2.18
CA VAL A 166 -3.44 10.16 -0.90
C VAL A 166 -2.63 11.44 -1.00
N GLY A 167 -3.07 12.48 -0.30
CA GLY A 167 -2.39 13.77 -0.32
C GLY A 167 -0.96 13.69 0.21
N ARG A 168 -0.06 14.44 -0.40
CA ARG A 168 1.32 14.61 0.03
C ARG A 168 1.55 16.04 0.48
N ARG A 169 2.31 16.24 1.56
CA ARG A 169 2.91 17.55 1.84
C ARG A 169 3.86 17.89 0.69
N GLN A 170 3.78 19.10 0.17
CA GLN A 170 4.64 19.59 -0.92
C GLN A 170 6.11 19.28 -0.63
N PHE A 171 6.75 18.60 -1.57
CA PHE A 171 8.20 18.54 -1.65
C PHE A 171 8.62 19.27 -2.93
N GLY A 172 9.13 20.48 -2.80
CA GLY A 172 9.49 21.33 -3.93
C GLY A 172 8.27 21.86 -4.71
N ALA A 173 8.43 22.10 -6.02
CA ALA A 173 7.39 22.66 -6.90
C ALA A 173 6.30 21.67 -7.34
N LYS A 174 6.40 20.38 -6.96
CA LYS A 174 5.48 19.33 -7.41
C LYS A 174 4.18 19.40 -6.63
N LYS A 175 3.06 19.60 -7.35
CA LYS A 175 1.70 19.57 -6.81
C LYS A 175 1.12 18.17 -6.98
N TYR A 176 0.91 17.46 -5.89
CA TYR A 176 0.14 16.22 -5.90
C TYR A 176 -1.36 16.53 -5.82
N PRO A 177 -2.22 15.65 -6.36
CA PRO A 177 -3.66 15.81 -6.24
C PRO A 177 -4.09 15.96 -4.79
N ALA A 178 -5.10 16.79 -4.54
CA ALA A 178 -5.68 16.90 -3.21
C ALA A 178 -6.18 15.52 -2.73
N PRO A 179 -6.02 15.19 -1.43
CA PRO A 179 -6.48 13.91 -0.91
C PRO A 179 -7.99 13.76 -1.08
N THR A 180 -8.42 12.58 -1.51
CA THR A 180 -9.84 12.23 -1.50
C THR A 180 -10.28 12.01 -0.06
N PHE A 181 -11.34 12.70 0.36
CA PHE A 181 -11.89 12.45 1.69
C PHE A 181 -12.41 11.01 1.78
N ARG A 182 -11.95 10.29 2.79
CA ARG A 182 -12.39 8.94 3.16
C ARG A 182 -12.42 8.81 4.67
N THR A 183 -13.44 8.15 5.20
CA THR A 183 -13.39 7.69 6.59
C THR A 183 -12.31 6.61 6.73
N PRO A 184 -11.76 6.36 7.93
CA PRO A 184 -10.80 5.29 8.16
C PRO A 184 -11.28 3.93 7.64
N ALA A 185 -12.55 3.59 7.84
CA ALA A 185 -13.12 2.33 7.36
C ALA A 185 -13.21 2.26 5.82
N GLN A 186 -13.58 3.37 5.15
CA GLN A 186 -13.57 3.44 3.70
C GLN A 186 -12.13 3.31 3.16
N MET A 187 -11.17 3.98 3.77
CA MET A 187 -9.78 3.91 3.36
C MET A 187 -9.20 2.51 3.55
N ALA A 188 -9.58 1.81 4.63
CA ALA A 188 -9.18 0.42 4.87
C ALA A 188 -9.76 -0.53 3.80
N SER A 189 -11.03 -0.36 3.44
CA SER A 189 -11.67 -1.13 2.35
C SER A 189 -11.05 -0.82 0.98
N ASP A 190 -10.81 0.46 0.68
CA ASP A 190 -10.16 0.89 -0.57
C ASP A 190 -8.73 0.31 -0.68
N TYR A 191 -8.02 0.20 0.44
CA TYR A 191 -6.69 -0.41 0.47
C TYR A 191 -6.74 -1.92 0.19
N LEU A 192 -7.67 -2.67 0.77
CA LEU A 192 -7.85 -4.08 0.45
C LEU A 192 -8.20 -4.29 -1.02
N PHE A 193 -9.09 -3.45 -1.57
CA PHE A 193 -9.38 -3.46 -3.00
C PHE A 193 -8.13 -3.20 -3.85
N PHE A 194 -7.28 -2.26 -3.43
CA PHE A 194 -6.00 -2.01 -4.11
C PHE A 194 -5.07 -3.23 -4.08
N THR A 195 -5.01 -3.97 -2.97
CA THR A 195 -4.16 -5.19 -2.90
C THR A 195 -4.65 -6.28 -3.84
N ASP A 196 -5.97 -6.46 -3.95
CA ASP A 196 -6.58 -7.40 -4.90
C ASP A 196 -6.29 -6.96 -6.35
N PHE A 197 -6.49 -5.68 -6.64
CA PHE A 197 -6.17 -5.09 -7.94
C PHE A 197 -4.71 -5.30 -8.33
N ALA A 198 -3.76 -5.00 -7.45
CA ALA A 198 -2.35 -5.18 -7.70
C ALA A 198 -1.99 -6.66 -7.93
N SER A 199 -2.65 -7.57 -7.23
CA SER A 199 -2.48 -9.03 -7.41
C SER A 199 -2.98 -9.49 -8.78
N VAL A 200 -4.14 -9.01 -9.23
CA VAL A 200 -4.68 -9.37 -10.55
C VAL A 200 -3.82 -8.78 -11.68
N VAL A 201 -3.37 -7.52 -11.55
CA VAL A 201 -2.46 -6.91 -12.53
C VAL A 201 -1.13 -7.66 -12.58
N ALA A 202 -0.55 -8.01 -11.43
CA ALA A 202 0.70 -8.77 -11.37
C ALA A 202 0.58 -10.11 -12.10
N LYS A 203 -0.53 -10.82 -11.91
CA LYS A 203 -0.83 -12.08 -12.60
C LYS A 203 -1.04 -11.86 -14.10
N ARG A 204 -1.80 -10.83 -14.49
CA ARG A 204 -2.13 -10.54 -15.90
C ARG A 204 -0.90 -10.16 -16.72
N TYR A 205 0.06 -9.47 -16.12
CA TYR A 205 1.30 -9.01 -16.75
C TYR A 205 2.52 -9.88 -16.44
N ASP A 206 2.31 -11.05 -15.82
CA ASP A 206 3.39 -11.99 -15.45
C ASP A 206 4.52 -11.34 -14.63
N LEU A 207 4.16 -10.43 -13.74
CA LEU A 207 5.11 -9.70 -12.89
C LEU A 207 5.44 -10.45 -11.58
N GLY A 208 4.77 -11.55 -11.31
CA GLY A 208 4.98 -12.43 -10.16
C GLY A 208 4.29 -11.95 -8.87
N ILE A 209 4.57 -10.73 -8.40
CA ILE A 209 4.08 -10.24 -7.10
C ILE A 209 3.51 -8.81 -7.17
N PRO A 210 2.52 -8.46 -6.30
CA PRO A 210 1.91 -7.14 -6.23
C PRO A 210 2.91 -6.00 -5.99
N ALA A 211 4.00 -6.27 -5.26
CA ALA A 211 5.01 -5.26 -5.00
C ALA A 211 5.70 -4.74 -6.28
N ARG A 212 5.82 -5.54 -7.34
CA ARG A 212 6.34 -5.07 -8.63
C ARG A 212 5.38 -4.10 -9.30
N VAL A 213 4.08 -4.38 -9.25
CA VAL A 213 3.05 -3.45 -9.74
C VAL A 213 3.13 -2.12 -9.01
N GLU A 214 3.24 -2.15 -7.68
CA GLU A 214 3.40 -0.95 -6.85
C GLU A 214 4.65 -0.15 -7.24
N MET A 215 5.78 -0.81 -7.47
CA MET A 215 7.02 -0.14 -7.90
C MET A 215 6.86 0.56 -9.25
N GLY A 216 6.23 -0.09 -10.23
CA GLY A 216 5.92 0.52 -11.51
C GLY A 216 4.97 1.72 -11.37
N LEU A 217 3.89 1.57 -10.61
CA LEU A 217 2.95 2.66 -10.30
C LEU A 217 3.63 3.85 -9.59
N PHE A 218 4.54 3.56 -8.68
CA PHE A 218 5.32 4.59 -7.98
C PHE A 218 6.15 5.44 -8.95
N MET A 219 6.73 4.84 -9.98
CA MET A 219 7.48 5.55 -11.03
C MET A 219 6.56 6.29 -11.98
N LEU A 220 5.48 5.65 -12.44
CA LEU A 220 4.47 6.28 -13.30
C LEU A 220 3.81 7.49 -12.65
N GLY A 221 3.53 7.45 -11.35
CA GLY A 221 3.02 8.59 -10.61
C GLY A 221 4.00 9.77 -10.48
N ASN A 222 5.30 9.58 -10.77
CA ASN A 222 6.25 10.67 -10.91
C ASN A 222 6.23 11.31 -12.31
N ILE A 223 5.93 10.51 -13.34
CA ILE A 223 5.93 10.97 -14.74
C ILE A 223 4.69 11.83 -15.02
N GLU A 224 3.54 11.47 -14.44
CA GLU A 224 2.29 12.24 -14.61
C GLU A 224 2.36 13.65 -14.00
N ASP A 225 3.30 13.92 -13.10
CA ASP A 225 3.56 15.26 -12.57
C ASP A 225 4.04 16.28 -13.63
N ASN A 226 4.44 15.82 -14.82
CA ASN A 226 4.95 16.68 -15.90
C ASN A 226 3.90 16.98 -16.99
N LEU A 227 2.66 16.50 -16.84
CA LEU A 227 1.61 16.60 -17.86
C LEU A 227 0.40 17.48 -17.43
N VAL A 228 0.52 18.25 -16.34
CA VAL A 228 -0.53 19.18 -15.87
C VAL A 228 -0.05 20.62 -15.92
#